data_e032ce42de2d38196aa1689cb0c50c3b
#
_entry.id   e032ce42de2d38196aa1689cb0c50c3b
#
_cell.length_a   1.000
_cell.length_b   1.000
_cell.length_c   1.000
_cell.angle_alpha   90.00
_cell.angle_beta   90.00
_cell.angle_gamma   90.00
#
_symmetry.space_group_name_H-M   'P 1'
#
loop_
_entity.id
_entity.type
_entity.pdbx_description
1 polymer ?
#
loop_
_entity_poly.entity_id
_entity_poly.type
_entity_poly.pdbx_seq_one_letter_code
_entity_poly.pdbx_strand_id
1 'polypeptide(L)'
;MDIIMAVTKELKEAIIKMQAKDEAAFATFYEQTYSYVYAKAKYMMRNEEDALDLTQETYIQAYRGIGSIRDINSVYAWLGGIVNRQGMKIFDKKKDVLTSEDQDYIFEEMEAEDATPEQAVDKQATADIVKGMIDELPELQRVAVMAFYYDNMKIDDIASFCECSANTIKSRLNYAKKFLKEKVEAHEKQNRYKLCSLSPAILLLAFRSLFAEPKYQMSAEV
;
A
#
# COMPACT_ATOMS: atom_id res chain seq x y z
N MET A 1 -4.64 14.78 -7.19
CA MET A 1 -5.99 14.93 -6.58
C MET A 1 -6.25 13.63 -5.83
N ASP A 2 -6.09 13.70 -4.52
CA ASP A 2 -6.05 12.56 -3.61
C ASP A 2 -7.35 11.76 -3.67
N ILE A 3 -7.26 10.42 -3.88
CA ILE A 3 -8.34 9.55 -3.45
C ILE A 3 -8.21 9.45 -1.92
N ILE A 4 -8.58 10.53 -1.26
CA ILE A 4 -8.95 10.48 0.13
C ILE A 4 -10.28 9.73 0.09
N MET A 5 -10.29 8.47 0.54
CA MET A 5 -11.55 7.84 0.89
C MET A 5 -12.24 8.81 1.84
N ALA A 6 -13.38 9.35 1.41
CA ALA A 6 -14.05 10.38 2.19
C ALA A 6 -14.44 9.77 3.54
N VAL A 7 -13.96 10.37 4.61
CA VAL A 7 -14.34 9.92 5.96
C VAL A 7 -15.80 10.34 6.18
N THR A 8 -16.67 9.35 6.16
CA THR A 8 -18.12 9.56 6.31
C THR A 8 -18.46 10.14 7.69
N LYS A 9 -19.63 10.73 7.81
CA LYS A 9 -20.11 11.23 9.10
C LYS A 9 -20.24 10.09 10.12
N GLU A 10 -20.78 8.96 9.67
CA GLU A 10 -20.96 7.75 10.47
C GLU A 10 -19.62 7.22 10.99
N LEU A 11 -18.58 7.20 10.14
CA LEU A 11 -17.24 6.78 10.55
C LEU A 11 -16.64 7.72 11.60
N LYS A 12 -16.82 9.04 11.43
CA LYS A 12 -16.37 10.03 12.43
C LYS A 12 -17.04 9.81 13.77
N GLU A 13 -18.37 9.63 13.77
CA GLU A 13 -19.14 9.38 14.99
C GLU A 13 -18.72 8.07 15.66
N ALA A 14 -18.48 7.01 14.87
CA ALA A 14 -18.01 5.74 15.38
C ALA A 14 -16.64 5.88 16.08
N ILE A 15 -15.69 6.60 15.46
CA ILE A 15 -14.36 6.82 16.06
C ILE A 15 -14.48 7.58 17.39
N ILE A 16 -15.29 8.66 17.45
CA ILE A 16 -15.49 9.45 18.66
C ILE A 16 -16.08 8.56 19.79
N LYS A 17 -17.08 7.75 19.46
CA LYS A 17 -17.69 6.82 20.42
C LYS A 17 -16.69 5.78 20.92
N MET A 18 -15.89 5.20 20.02
CA MET A 18 -14.85 4.25 20.42
C MET A 18 -13.79 4.89 21.32
N GLN A 19 -13.40 6.14 21.06
CA GLN A 19 -12.50 6.91 21.94
C GLN A 19 -13.12 7.13 23.33
N ALA A 20 -14.45 7.22 23.41
CA ALA A 20 -15.22 7.29 24.64
C ALA A 20 -15.49 5.89 25.26
N LYS A 21 -14.88 4.82 24.72
CA LYS A 21 -15.02 3.41 25.15
C LYS A 21 -16.40 2.78 24.90
N ASP A 22 -17.15 3.29 23.93
CA ASP A 22 -18.36 2.64 23.44
C ASP A 22 -17.97 1.51 22.46
N GLU A 23 -18.04 0.27 22.96
CA GLU A 23 -17.66 -0.92 22.19
C GLU A 23 -18.61 -1.20 21.01
N ALA A 24 -19.90 -0.80 21.14
CA ALA A 24 -20.88 -1.01 20.07
C ALA A 24 -20.53 -0.26 18.77
N ALA A 25 -19.80 0.85 18.90
CA ALA A 25 -19.35 1.64 17.74
C ALA A 25 -18.28 0.93 16.88
N PHE A 26 -17.65 -0.14 17.40
CA PHE A 26 -16.64 -0.89 16.65
C PHE A 26 -17.20 -1.53 15.38
N ALA A 27 -18.45 -2.03 15.41
CA ALA A 27 -19.06 -2.64 14.24
C ALA A 27 -19.11 -1.66 13.05
N THR A 28 -19.59 -0.44 13.28
CA THR A 28 -19.64 0.61 12.25
C THR A 28 -18.25 1.00 11.75
N PHE A 29 -17.28 1.13 12.68
CA PHE A 29 -15.89 1.41 12.31
C PHE A 29 -15.32 0.30 11.41
N TYR A 30 -15.53 -0.96 11.78
CA TYR A 30 -15.09 -2.12 11.03
C TYR A 30 -15.72 -2.15 9.62
N GLU A 31 -17.05 -2.06 9.53
CA GLU A 31 -17.77 -2.09 8.24
C GLU A 31 -17.31 -0.98 7.29
N GLN A 32 -17.12 0.23 7.80
CA GLN A 32 -16.72 1.38 6.99
C GLN A 32 -15.27 1.32 6.50
N THR A 33 -14.40 0.59 7.19
CA THR A 33 -12.96 0.57 6.89
C THR A 33 -12.44 -0.78 6.37
N TYR A 34 -13.26 -1.85 6.44
CA TYR A 34 -12.84 -3.21 6.10
C TYR A 34 -12.29 -3.34 4.69
N SER A 35 -12.99 -2.81 3.69
CA SER A 35 -12.57 -2.91 2.29
C SER A 35 -11.17 -2.32 2.07
N TYR A 36 -10.87 -1.20 2.73
CA TYR A 36 -9.55 -0.58 2.67
C TYR A 36 -8.47 -1.42 3.34
N VAL A 37 -8.72 -1.85 4.58
CA VAL A 37 -7.74 -2.63 5.37
C VAL A 37 -7.45 -3.96 4.69
N TYR A 38 -8.50 -4.68 4.26
CA TYR A 38 -8.36 -5.97 3.60
C TYR A 38 -7.67 -5.86 2.24
N ALA A 39 -8.04 -4.88 1.40
CA ALA A 39 -7.38 -4.68 0.11
C ALA A 39 -5.88 -4.41 0.30
N LYS A 40 -5.52 -3.60 1.29
CA LYS A 40 -4.13 -3.30 1.61
C LYS A 40 -3.40 -4.53 2.15
N ALA A 41 -4.02 -5.31 3.03
CA ALA A 41 -3.48 -6.55 3.55
C ALA A 41 -3.27 -7.59 2.42
N LYS A 42 -4.26 -7.75 1.55
CA LYS A 42 -4.19 -8.65 0.38
C LYS A 42 -3.08 -8.25 -0.59
N TYR A 43 -2.85 -6.95 -0.75
CA TYR A 43 -1.73 -6.47 -1.56
C TYR A 43 -0.36 -6.80 -0.93
N MET A 44 -0.25 -6.69 0.40
CA MET A 44 0.99 -7.01 1.11
C MET A 44 1.27 -8.51 1.14
N MET A 45 0.24 -9.31 1.42
CA MET A 45 0.33 -10.77 1.53
C MET A 45 -0.03 -11.43 0.20
N ARG A 46 0.72 -12.48 -0.18
CA ARG A 46 0.50 -13.18 -1.46
C ARG A 46 -0.66 -14.17 -1.41
N ASN A 47 -1.03 -14.62 -0.22
CA ASN A 47 -2.12 -15.55 -0.03
C ASN A 47 -3.24 -14.92 0.81
N GLU A 48 -4.42 -15.48 0.68
CA GLU A 48 -5.63 -14.95 1.29
C GLU A 48 -5.65 -15.17 2.82
N GLU A 49 -5.12 -16.28 3.29
CA GLU A 49 -5.06 -16.62 4.70
C GLU A 49 -4.20 -15.62 5.46
N ASP A 50 -2.95 -15.38 5.03
CA ASP A 50 -2.07 -14.36 5.62
C ASP A 50 -2.70 -12.94 5.52
N ALA A 51 -3.46 -12.64 4.46
CA ALA A 51 -4.14 -11.35 4.31
C ALA A 51 -5.28 -11.18 5.32
N LEU A 52 -6.05 -12.22 5.57
CA LEU A 52 -7.11 -12.22 6.58
C LEU A 52 -6.52 -12.09 7.98
N ASP A 53 -5.45 -12.83 8.28
CA ASP A 53 -4.76 -12.73 9.57
C ASP A 53 -4.18 -11.33 9.80
N LEU A 54 -3.55 -10.74 8.78
CA LEU A 54 -3.06 -9.36 8.85
C LEU A 54 -4.20 -8.36 9.08
N THR A 55 -5.33 -8.58 8.41
CA THR A 55 -6.53 -7.75 8.59
C THR A 55 -7.04 -7.83 10.03
N GLN A 56 -7.17 -9.03 10.56
CA GLN A 56 -7.61 -9.28 11.95
C GLN A 56 -6.67 -8.61 12.96
N GLU A 57 -5.35 -8.83 12.82
CA GLU A 57 -4.36 -8.23 13.71
C GLU A 57 -4.38 -6.70 13.62
N THR A 58 -4.60 -6.16 12.42
CA THR A 58 -4.76 -4.71 12.23
C THR A 58 -5.93 -4.16 13.06
N TYR A 59 -7.07 -4.83 13.08
CA TYR A 59 -8.22 -4.38 13.85
C TYR A 59 -8.03 -4.54 15.35
N ILE A 60 -7.32 -5.58 15.81
CA ILE A 60 -6.93 -5.72 17.20
C ILE A 60 -6.08 -4.52 17.65
N GLN A 61 -5.09 -4.14 16.84
CA GLN A 61 -4.22 -3.01 17.13
C GLN A 61 -4.96 -1.67 17.00
N ALA A 62 -5.86 -1.55 16.01
CA ALA A 62 -6.68 -0.37 15.83
C ALA A 62 -7.61 -0.14 17.03
N TYR A 63 -8.28 -1.18 17.51
CA TYR A 63 -9.12 -1.09 18.70
C TYR A 63 -8.35 -0.62 19.94
N ARG A 64 -7.15 -1.19 20.16
CA ARG A 64 -6.28 -0.81 21.27
C ARG A 64 -5.75 0.61 21.15
N GLY A 65 -5.47 1.05 19.93
CA GLY A 65 -4.81 2.33 19.63
C GLY A 65 -5.76 3.46 19.25
N ILE A 66 -7.07 3.28 19.26
CA ILE A 66 -8.05 4.25 18.72
C ILE A 66 -7.93 5.64 19.37
N GLY A 67 -7.58 5.67 20.66
CA GLY A 67 -7.36 6.92 21.41
C GLY A 67 -6.16 7.74 20.94
N SER A 68 -5.26 7.18 20.12
CA SER A 68 -4.11 7.88 19.58
C SER A 68 -4.42 8.73 18.34
N ILE A 69 -5.58 8.54 17.71
CA ILE A 69 -6.00 9.32 16.55
C ILE A 69 -6.28 10.76 17.00
N ARG A 70 -5.46 11.70 16.54
CA ARG A 70 -5.64 13.14 16.80
C ARG A 70 -6.54 13.81 15.75
N ASP A 71 -6.31 13.47 14.48
CA ASP A 71 -7.11 13.93 13.34
C ASP A 71 -7.91 12.75 12.76
N ILE A 72 -9.22 12.78 13.00
CA ILE A 72 -10.14 11.73 12.54
C ILE A 72 -10.14 11.62 11.00
N ASN A 73 -9.88 12.72 10.28
CA ASN A 73 -9.82 12.69 8.82
C ASN A 73 -8.62 11.88 8.30
N SER A 74 -7.61 11.64 9.14
CA SER A 74 -6.42 10.84 8.83
C SER A 74 -6.59 9.34 9.15
N VAL A 75 -7.81 8.87 9.45
CA VAL A 75 -8.06 7.47 9.89
C VAL A 75 -7.54 6.43 8.91
N TYR A 76 -7.69 6.63 7.60
CA TYR A 76 -7.20 5.68 6.60
C TYR A 76 -5.67 5.65 6.54
N ALA A 77 -5.00 6.79 6.65
CA ALA A 77 -3.54 6.84 6.73
C ALA A 77 -3.04 6.17 8.02
N TRP A 78 -3.72 6.40 9.14
CA TRP A 78 -3.42 5.77 10.43
C TRP A 78 -3.61 4.24 10.38
N LEU A 79 -4.74 3.75 9.83
CA LEU A 79 -4.97 2.32 9.60
C LEU A 79 -3.92 1.72 8.66
N GLY A 80 -3.60 2.42 7.58
CA GLY A 80 -2.55 2.04 6.65
C GLY A 80 -1.19 1.86 7.34
N GLY A 81 -0.86 2.74 8.28
CA GLY A 81 0.35 2.62 9.10
C GLY A 81 0.33 1.38 10.00
N ILE A 82 -0.83 0.99 10.53
CA ILE A 82 -0.99 -0.24 11.34
C ILE A 82 -0.80 -1.47 10.44
N VAL A 83 -1.48 -1.54 9.28
CA VAL A 83 -1.33 -2.65 8.31
C VAL A 83 0.13 -2.83 7.95
N ASN A 84 0.81 -1.76 7.56
CA ASN A 84 2.22 -1.80 7.17
C ASN A 84 3.10 -2.36 8.29
N ARG A 85 2.91 -1.86 9.54
CA ARG A 85 3.71 -2.31 10.69
C ARG A 85 3.48 -3.78 11.02
N GLN A 86 2.23 -4.23 11.04
CA GLN A 86 1.93 -5.63 11.32
C GLN A 86 2.41 -6.56 10.19
N GLY A 87 2.25 -6.15 8.93
CA GLY A 87 2.76 -6.90 7.78
C GLY A 87 4.29 -7.03 7.81
N MET A 88 5.01 -5.97 8.17
CA MET A 88 6.47 -6.05 8.32
C MET A 88 6.90 -7.04 9.39
N LYS A 89 6.21 -7.09 10.54
CA LYS A 89 6.50 -8.08 11.59
C LYS A 89 6.33 -9.52 11.10
N ILE A 90 5.35 -9.76 10.23
CA ILE A 90 5.16 -11.09 9.62
C ILE A 90 6.35 -11.44 8.73
N PHE A 91 6.84 -10.48 7.93
CA PHE A 91 8.00 -10.70 7.06
C PHE A 91 9.29 -10.88 7.84
N ASP A 92 9.52 -10.11 8.91
CA ASP A 92 10.72 -10.24 9.72
C ASP A 92 10.80 -11.60 10.42
N LYS A 93 9.66 -12.15 10.87
CA LYS A 93 9.62 -13.51 11.39
C LYS A 93 9.96 -14.59 10.34
N LYS A 94 9.68 -14.31 9.04
CA LYS A 94 10.03 -15.19 7.92
C LYS A 94 11.49 -14.98 7.45
N LYS A 95 12.21 -13.96 7.99
CA LYS A 95 13.48 -13.46 7.47
C LYS A 95 14.74 -14.15 8.02
N ASP A 96 14.65 -15.26 8.72
CA ASP A 96 15.84 -16.01 9.20
C ASP A 96 16.77 -16.50 8.07
N VAL A 97 16.59 -16.08 6.80
CA VAL A 97 17.32 -16.65 5.65
C VAL A 97 17.99 -15.66 4.68
N LEU A 98 17.74 -14.36 4.70
CA LEU A 98 18.36 -13.48 3.68
C LEU A 98 18.97 -12.19 4.26
N THR A 99 20.29 -12.21 4.50
CA THR A 99 21.13 -11.02 4.68
C THR A 99 21.19 -10.24 3.38
N SER A 100 20.66 -9.00 3.37
CA SER A 100 20.89 -8.05 2.29
C SER A 100 22.16 -7.28 2.57
N GLU A 101 23.13 -7.31 1.65
CA GLU A 101 24.27 -6.40 1.65
C GLU A 101 23.76 -4.95 1.56
N ASP A 102 24.09 -4.16 2.57
CA ASP A 102 23.87 -2.72 2.57
C ASP A 102 24.84 -2.08 1.55
N GLN A 103 24.37 -1.86 0.32
CA GLN A 103 25.05 -1.01 -0.63
C GLN A 103 24.48 0.41 -0.50
N ASP A 104 25.39 1.38 -0.32
CA ASP A 104 25.05 2.81 -0.32
C ASP A 104 24.59 3.24 -1.73
N TYR A 105 23.27 3.30 -1.93
CA TYR A 105 22.69 3.82 -3.15
C TYR A 105 22.13 5.22 -2.92
N ILE A 106 22.46 6.14 -3.82
CA ILE A 106 21.79 7.44 -3.93
C ILE A 106 20.41 7.19 -4.52
N PHE A 107 19.35 7.50 -3.79
CA PHE A 107 17.99 7.42 -4.28
C PHE A 107 17.66 8.70 -5.07
N GLU A 108 17.49 8.56 -6.37
CA GLU A 108 16.94 9.60 -7.25
C GLU A 108 15.44 9.39 -7.39
N GLU A 109 14.64 10.39 -7.04
CA GLU A 109 13.20 10.37 -7.32
C GLU A 109 12.97 10.22 -8.83
N MET A 110 11.94 9.45 -9.19
CA MET A 110 11.50 9.36 -10.58
C MET A 110 10.85 10.70 -10.94
N GLU A 111 11.43 11.41 -11.89
CA GLU A 111 10.84 12.65 -12.40
C GLU A 111 9.47 12.38 -13.01
N ALA A 112 8.50 13.25 -12.69
CA ALA A 112 7.17 13.21 -13.30
C ALA A 112 7.27 13.82 -14.71
N GLU A 113 7.20 12.99 -15.74
CA GLU A 113 6.96 13.48 -17.10
C GLU A 113 5.47 13.82 -17.26
N ASP A 114 5.17 15.06 -17.65
CA ASP A 114 3.82 15.50 -17.97
C ASP A 114 3.29 14.76 -19.19
N ALA A 115 2.28 13.91 -18.98
CA ALA A 115 1.68 13.12 -20.03
C ALA A 115 0.68 13.95 -20.85
N THR A 116 0.73 13.83 -22.18
CA THR A 116 -0.22 14.46 -23.09
C THR A 116 -1.61 13.78 -23.06
N PRO A 117 -2.72 14.50 -23.40
CA PRO A 117 -4.09 13.97 -23.34
C PRO A 117 -4.35 12.72 -24.20
N GLU A 118 -3.64 12.54 -25.29
CA GLU A 118 -3.77 11.38 -26.22
C GLU A 118 -3.32 10.05 -25.60
N GLN A 119 -2.53 10.10 -24.53
CA GLN A 119 -2.03 8.94 -23.80
C GLN A 119 -3.02 8.42 -22.72
N ALA A 120 -4.20 9.02 -22.58
CA ALA A 120 -5.10 8.73 -21.46
C ALA A 120 -5.77 7.34 -21.56
N VAL A 121 -6.07 6.85 -22.77
CA VAL A 121 -6.72 5.54 -23.00
C VAL A 121 -5.74 4.39 -22.72
N ASP A 122 -4.47 4.62 -22.95
CA ASP A 122 -3.40 3.64 -22.81
C ASP A 122 -2.90 3.51 -21.34
N LYS A 123 -3.22 4.49 -20.50
CA LYS A 123 -2.75 4.54 -19.11
C LYS A 123 -3.32 3.43 -18.24
N GLN A 124 -4.59 3.06 -18.41
CA GLN A 124 -5.18 2.00 -17.61
C GLN A 124 -4.58 0.64 -17.98
N ALA A 125 -4.45 0.34 -19.29
CA ALA A 125 -3.81 -0.89 -19.75
C ALA A 125 -2.34 -0.96 -19.28
N THR A 126 -1.62 0.16 -19.35
CA THR A 126 -0.25 0.26 -18.81
C THR A 126 -0.23 0.04 -17.30
N ALA A 127 -1.17 0.62 -16.55
CA ALA A 127 -1.27 0.45 -15.11
C ALA A 127 -1.52 -1.01 -14.72
N ASP A 128 -2.37 -1.74 -15.44
CA ASP A 128 -2.65 -3.15 -15.18
C ASP A 128 -1.43 -4.04 -15.46
N ILE A 129 -0.66 -3.74 -16.50
CA ILE A 129 0.60 -4.43 -16.80
C ILE A 129 1.64 -4.15 -15.71
N VAL A 130 1.81 -2.88 -15.32
CA VAL A 130 2.75 -2.47 -14.26
C VAL A 130 2.33 -3.06 -12.91
N LYS A 131 1.04 -3.16 -12.63
CA LYS A 131 0.52 -3.88 -11.46
C LYS A 131 1.03 -5.31 -11.38
N GLY A 132 0.91 -6.07 -12.49
CA GLY A 132 1.46 -7.43 -12.56
C GLY A 132 2.96 -7.48 -12.26
N MET A 133 3.73 -6.50 -12.76
CA MET A 133 5.16 -6.41 -12.49
C MET A 133 5.46 -6.08 -11.01
N ILE A 134 4.65 -5.22 -10.39
CA ILE A 134 4.77 -4.89 -8.95
C ILE A 134 4.48 -6.13 -8.10
N ASP A 135 3.51 -6.96 -8.50
CA ASP A 135 3.18 -8.20 -7.79
C ASP A 135 4.32 -9.23 -7.82
N GLU A 136 5.24 -9.12 -8.78
CA GLU A 136 6.45 -9.95 -8.83
C GLU A 136 7.58 -9.46 -7.91
N LEU A 137 7.51 -8.21 -7.39
CA LEU A 137 8.52 -7.69 -6.46
C LEU A 137 8.58 -8.56 -5.18
N PRO A 138 9.77 -8.76 -4.60
CA PRO A 138 9.88 -9.32 -3.25
C PRO A 138 9.10 -8.47 -2.24
N GLU A 139 8.60 -9.10 -1.17
CA GLU A 139 7.65 -8.47 -0.23
C GLU A 139 8.14 -7.12 0.33
N LEU A 140 9.39 -7.07 0.80
CA LEU A 140 9.95 -5.87 1.44
C LEU A 140 10.09 -4.69 0.48
N GLN A 141 10.43 -4.96 -0.79
CA GLN A 141 10.51 -3.94 -1.83
C GLN A 141 9.13 -3.45 -2.23
N ARG A 142 8.16 -4.36 -2.36
CA ARG A 142 6.76 -4.03 -2.67
C ARG A 142 6.13 -3.17 -1.59
N VAL A 143 6.34 -3.49 -0.31
CA VAL A 143 5.87 -2.66 0.81
C VAL A 143 6.49 -1.27 0.78
N ALA A 144 7.79 -1.16 0.54
CA ALA A 144 8.45 0.14 0.45
C ALA A 144 7.91 1.00 -0.70
N VAL A 145 7.68 0.40 -1.88
CA VAL A 145 7.08 1.07 -3.05
C VAL A 145 5.66 1.54 -2.74
N MET A 146 4.84 0.69 -2.11
CA MET A 146 3.48 1.04 -1.74
C MET A 146 3.45 2.19 -0.72
N ALA A 147 4.24 2.10 0.34
CA ALA A 147 4.29 3.14 1.36
C ALA A 147 4.74 4.49 0.79
N PHE A 148 5.74 4.47 -0.11
CA PHE A 148 6.29 5.69 -0.68
C PHE A 148 5.37 6.31 -1.75
N TYR A 149 4.95 5.52 -2.77
CA TYR A 149 4.22 6.05 -3.91
C TYR A 149 2.69 6.11 -3.72
N TYR A 150 2.12 5.16 -2.98
CA TYR A 150 0.67 5.12 -2.76
C TYR A 150 0.25 5.83 -1.47
N ASP A 151 0.91 5.53 -0.35
CA ASP A 151 0.61 6.15 0.95
C ASP A 151 1.25 7.55 1.09
N ASN A 152 2.10 7.96 0.14
CA ASN A 152 2.83 9.23 0.13
C ASN A 152 3.62 9.48 1.43
N MET A 153 4.22 8.42 1.98
CA MET A 153 4.99 8.49 3.22
C MET A 153 6.43 8.95 2.94
N LYS A 154 7.00 9.71 3.88
CA LYS A 154 8.42 10.06 3.84
C LYS A 154 9.29 8.85 4.13
N ILE A 155 10.49 8.81 3.54
CA ILE A 155 11.45 7.71 3.73
C ILE A 155 11.75 7.46 5.21
N ASP A 156 11.91 8.52 6.02
CA ASP A 156 12.19 8.40 7.44
C ASP A 156 11.00 7.79 8.21
N ASP A 157 9.77 8.12 7.82
CA ASP A 157 8.56 7.53 8.43
C ASP A 157 8.44 6.05 8.05
N ILE A 158 8.76 5.69 6.78
CA ILE A 158 8.80 4.30 6.32
C ILE A 158 9.89 3.53 7.07
N ALA A 159 11.07 4.10 7.22
CA ALA A 159 12.17 3.49 7.96
C ALA A 159 11.81 3.23 9.43
N SER A 160 11.14 4.20 10.06
CA SER A 160 10.68 4.09 11.44
C SER A 160 9.69 2.94 11.64
N PHE A 161 8.67 2.80 10.77
CA PHE A 161 7.71 1.71 10.95
C PHE A 161 8.24 0.35 10.47
N CYS A 162 9.19 0.32 9.53
CA CYS A 162 9.88 -0.90 9.08
C CYS A 162 10.99 -1.34 10.05
N GLU A 163 11.26 -0.58 11.12
CA GLU A 163 12.34 -0.83 12.08
C GLU A 163 13.71 -1.03 11.40
N CYS A 164 13.99 -0.23 10.37
CA CYS A 164 15.23 -0.29 9.60
C CYS A 164 15.78 1.11 9.30
N SER A 165 16.98 1.20 8.69
CA SER A 165 17.57 2.49 8.34
C SER A 165 16.86 3.14 7.14
N ALA A 166 16.93 4.47 7.04
CA ALA A 166 16.49 5.20 5.84
C ALA A 166 17.23 4.74 4.58
N ASN A 167 18.50 4.36 4.71
CA ASN A 167 19.30 3.81 3.62
C ASN A 167 18.75 2.46 3.15
N THR A 168 18.29 1.60 4.07
CA THR A 168 17.63 0.34 3.72
C THR A 168 16.38 0.58 2.88
N ILE A 169 15.56 1.59 3.23
CA ILE A 169 14.39 1.95 2.43
C ILE A 169 14.78 2.48 1.05
N LYS A 170 15.77 3.36 0.98
CA LYS A 170 16.32 3.84 -0.30
C LYS A 170 16.80 2.69 -1.18
N SER A 171 17.54 1.74 -0.62
CA SER A 171 18.01 0.54 -1.33
C SER A 171 16.85 -0.31 -1.85
N ARG A 172 15.79 -0.51 -1.03
CA ARG A 172 14.58 -1.26 -1.46
C ARG A 172 13.86 -0.55 -2.60
N LEU A 173 13.71 0.78 -2.55
CA LEU A 173 13.09 1.58 -3.61
C LEU A 173 13.91 1.56 -4.89
N ASN A 174 15.25 1.68 -4.78
CA ASN A 174 16.14 1.59 -5.93
C ASN A 174 16.11 0.21 -6.60
N TYR A 175 16.11 -0.86 -5.79
CA TYR A 175 15.94 -2.21 -6.32
C TYR A 175 14.63 -2.34 -7.08
N ALA A 176 13.52 -1.89 -6.50
CA ALA A 176 12.21 -1.95 -7.13
C ALA A 176 12.19 -1.14 -8.44
N LYS A 177 12.76 0.08 -8.46
CA LYS A 177 12.89 0.92 -9.65
C LYS A 177 13.64 0.19 -10.77
N LYS A 178 14.80 -0.42 -10.46
CA LYS A 178 15.60 -1.17 -11.40
C LYS A 178 14.84 -2.39 -11.93
N PHE A 179 14.26 -3.18 -11.04
CA PHE A 179 13.47 -4.36 -11.38
C PHE A 179 12.30 -4.01 -12.34
N LEU A 180 11.52 -2.99 -11.99
CA LEU A 180 10.38 -2.56 -12.80
C LEU A 180 10.85 -2.05 -14.18
N LYS A 181 11.95 -1.30 -14.23
CA LYS A 181 12.54 -0.84 -15.50
C LYS A 181 12.93 -2.01 -16.40
N GLU A 182 13.64 -3.00 -15.88
CA GLU A 182 14.05 -4.20 -16.61
C GLU A 182 12.83 -5.00 -17.12
N LYS A 183 11.77 -5.12 -16.30
CA LYS A 183 10.51 -5.79 -16.70
C LYS A 183 9.79 -5.05 -17.81
N VAL A 184 9.70 -3.72 -17.73
CA VAL A 184 9.10 -2.90 -18.79
C VAL A 184 9.87 -3.03 -20.10
N GLU A 185 11.20 -2.90 -20.07
CA GLU A 185 12.04 -3.05 -21.26
C GLU A 185 11.90 -4.45 -21.90
N ALA A 186 11.80 -5.50 -21.08
CA ALA A 186 11.56 -6.86 -21.56
C ALA A 186 10.17 -7.00 -22.21
N HIS A 187 9.15 -6.44 -21.58
CA HIS A 187 7.78 -6.44 -22.09
C HIS A 187 7.67 -5.69 -23.44
N GLU A 188 8.28 -4.51 -23.54
CA GLU A 188 8.29 -3.71 -24.77
C GLU A 188 8.98 -4.43 -25.93
N LYS A 189 10.11 -5.10 -25.66
CA LYS A 189 10.82 -5.90 -26.65
C LYS A 189 9.98 -7.08 -27.15
N GLN A 190 9.27 -7.75 -26.25
CA GLN A 190 8.46 -8.94 -26.57
C GLN A 190 7.21 -8.58 -27.37
N ASN A 191 6.53 -7.48 -26.99
CA ASN A 191 5.22 -7.12 -27.53
C ASN A 191 5.31 -6.09 -28.67
N ARG A 192 6.50 -5.57 -29.01
CA ARG A 192 6.71 -4.48 -29.99
C ARG A 192 5.85 -3.24 -29.71
N TYR A 193 5.52 -3.03 -28.46
CA TYR A 193 4.65 -1.96 -27.98
C TYR A 193 5.39 -1.19 -26.88
N LYS A 194 5.39 0.15 -26.99
CA LYS A 194 6.01 1.00 -25.95
C LYS A 194 4.99 1.27 -24.85
N LEU A 195 5.30 0.85 -23.65
CA LEU A 195 4.59 1.31 -22.47
C LEU A 195 4.92 2.79 -22.23
N CYS A 196 3.94 3.57 -21.82
CA CYS A 196 4.22 4.92 -21.32
C CYS A 196 5.27 4.81 -20.20
N SER A 197 6.16 5.81 -20.11
CA SER A 197 7.28 5.81 -19.16
C SER A 197 6.83 5.40 -17.74
N LEU A 198 7.69 4.69 -17.02
CA LEU A 198 7.50 4.38 -15.59
C LEU A 198 7.56 5.68 -14.75
N SER A 199 6.52 6.49 -14.87
CA SER A 199 6.39 7.71 -14.06
C SER A 199 5.73 7.40 -12.72
N PRO A 200 5.95 8.20 -11.67
CA PRO A 200 5.22 8.08 -10.41
C PRO A 200 3.69 8.08 -10.61
N ALA A 201 3.20 8.78 -11.62
CA ALA A 201 1.77 8.82 -11.96
C ALA A 201 1.26 7.45 -12.46
N ILE A 202 2.03 6.70 -13.24
CA ILE A 202 1.68 5.35 -13.69
C ILE A 202 1.71 4.36 -12.53
N LEU A 203 2.72 4.44 -11.66
CA LEU A 203 2.77 3.62 -10.44
C LEU A 203 1.56 3.91 -9.55
N LEU A 204 1.23 5.18 -9.32
CA LEU A 204 0.06 5.57 -8.55
C LEU A 204 -1.24 5.04 -9.17
N LEU A 205 -1.37 5.09 -10.50
CA LEU A 205 -2.53 4.59 -11.21
C LEU A 205 -2.62 3.05 -11.11
N ALA A 206 -1.49 2.34 -11.22
CA ALA A 206 -1.41 0.90 -11.00
C ALA A 206 -1.84 0.51 -9.58
N PHE A 207 -1.41 1.25 -8.57
CA PHE A 207 -1.87 1.05 -7.19
C PHE A 207 -3.35 1.38 -7.02
N ARG A 208 -3.84 2.43 -7.68
CA ARG A 208 -5.27 2.78 -7.66
C ARG A 208 -6.16 1.68 -8.21
N SER A 209 -5.74 1.02 -9.30
CA SER A 209 -6.49 -0.09 -9.87
C SER A 209 -6.55 -1.31 -8.93
N LEU A 210 -5.52 -1.51 -8.10
CA LEU A 210 -5.53 -2.54 -7.06
C LEU A 210 -6.64 -2.36 -6.02
N PHE A 211 -6.97 -1.10 -5.67
CA PHE A 211 -7.96 -0.77 -4.65
C PHE A 211 -9.34 -0.39 -5.24
N ALA A 212 -9.44 -0.29 -6.58
CA ALA A 212 -10.67 0.03 -7.29
C ALA A 212 -11.55 -1.19 -7.58
N GLU A 213 -11.08 -2.41 -7.28
CA GLU A 213 -11.89 -3.62 -7.44
C GLU A 213 -13.14 -3.54 -6.57
N PRO A 214 -14.31 -3.88 -7.15
CA PRO A 214 -15.58 -3.57 -6.54
C PRO A 214 -15.86 -4.46 -5.34
N LYS A 215 -16.30 -3.81 -4.28
CA LYS A 215 -17.24 -4.36 -3.30
C LYS A 215 -17.05 -5.84 -2.99
N TYR A 216 -16.22 -6.14 -2.03
CA TYR A 216 -16.46 -7.33 -1.23
C TYR A 216 -17.83 -7.12 -0.55
N GLN A 217 -18.90 -7.53 -1.24
CA GLN A 217 -20.18 -7.72 -0.58
C GLN A 217 -19.97 -8.90 0.35
N MET A 218 -19.91 -8.62 1.63
CA MET A 218 -20.12 -9.66 2.63
C MET A 218 -21.46 -10.28 2.31
N SER A 219 -21.46 -11.51 1.78
CA SER A 219 -22.63 -12.36 1.84
C SER A 219 -22.95 -12.51 3.32
N ALA A 220 -24.07 -11.93 3.73
CA ALA A 220 -24.65 -12.15 5.05
C ALA A 220 -25.14 -13.60 5.10
N GLU A 221 -24.22 -14.53 5.35
CA GLU A 221 -24.53 -15.90 5.72
C GLU A 221 -23.65 -16.23 6.95
N VAL A 222 -24.21 -15.91 8.11
CA VAL A 222 -23.99 -16.62 9.36
C VAL A 222 -25.35 -16.77 10.04
#